data_df38f3e760714bbb76d8363a53160211
#
_entry.id   df38f3e760714bbb76d8363a53160211
#
_cell.length_a   1.000
_cell.length_b   1.000
_cell.length_c   1.000
_cell.angle_alpha   90.00
_cell.angle_beta   90.00
_cell.angle_gamma   90.00
#
_symmetry.space_group_name_H-M   'P 1'
#
loop_
_entity.id
_entity.type
_entity.pdbx_description
1 polymer ?
#
loop_
_entity_poly.entity_id
_entity_poly.type
_entity_poly.pdbx_seq_one_letter_code
_entity_poly.pdbx_strand_id
1 'polypeptide(L)'
;PLAAAAIGGLTATGCDVIDIGVAMTPTVGVMIGHHRADGGLTVTASHNPIQWNGIKCLDGDGLAPPPAIAKEIVDRFKARRIDWCGPLETGRVAKDPGAARVHVDRVLANADVAAIRAKRFTVVLDSVNGSGCVGGKMLLEELGCTVVHVFGEQTGVFGHVPEPLAENLVGLADAVRSAPGAACGFAQDPDADRLAIVDERGTFIGEEGTLALAALRMLQRTGGGALAANLSTSRMVDDIAARFAGSRVVRTAVGEANVVAGLRSAGGILGGEGNGGVIFPPVCWVRDSLSAMALVLELLAHEGKPLSELVAALPRYAMVKRKMELAAVGGMAAVAPALAKVKAAFAKERLSDVDGVRVDFADGWVHLRASNTEPIVRVIAEAPTPARANELCDLCSRAAGV
;
A
#
# COMPACT_ATOMS: atom_id res chain seq x y z
N PRO A 1 4.55 4.72 -24.89
CA PRO A 1 3.59 4.24 -25.90
C PRO A 1 2.21 3.95 -25.31
N LEU A 2 2.10 3.19 -24.17
CA LEU A 2 0.80 2.83 -23.58
C LEU A 2 -0.01 4.04 -23.12
N ALA A 3 0.62 5.00 -22.44
CA ALA A 3 -0.04 6.24 -22.03
C ALA A 3 -0.57 7.03 -23.25
N ALA A 4 0.22 7.16 -24.31
CA ALA A 4 -0.23 7.82 -25.54
C ALA A 4 -1.41 7.11 -26.20
N ALA A 5 -1.41 5.77 -26.20
CA ALA A 5 -2.56 4.98 -26.71
C ALA A 5 -3.80 5.18 -25.83
N ALA A 6 -3.65 5.21 -24.51
CA ALA A 6 -4.77 5.46 -23.60
C ALA A 6 -5.34 6.87 -23.79
N ILE A 7 -4.50 7.90 -23.91
CA ILE A 7 -4.92 9.28 -24.21
C ILE A 7 -5.68 9.33 -25.53
N GLY A 8 -5.13 8.71 -26.60
CA GLY A 8 -5.81 8.66 -27.90
C GLY A 8 -7.17 7.95 -27.83
N GLY A 9 -7.26 6.85 -27.08
CA GLY A 9 -8.54 6.13 -26.88
C GLY A 9 -9.56 6.99 -26.15
N LEU A 10 -9.17 7.65 -25.05
CA LEU A 10 -10.06 8.51 -24.28
C LEU A 10 -10.58 9.70 -25.12
N THR A 11 -9.67 10.40 -25.82
CA THR A 11 -10.08 11.54 -26.66
C THR A 11 -10.98 11.10 -27.81
N ALA A 12 -10.75 9.93 -28.39
CA ALA A 12 -11.59 9.39 -29.45
C ALA A 12 -13.00 8.93 -28.97
N THR A 13 -13.23 8.85 -27.67
CA THR A 13 -14.55 8.64 -27.05
C THR A 13 -15.16 9.90 -26.46
N GLY A 14 -14.59 11.08 -26.76
CA GLY A 14 -15.09 12.38 -26.35
C GLY A 14 -14.62 12.83 -24.94
N CYS A 15 -13.70 12.10 -24.29
CA CYS A 15 -13.20 12.49 -22.98
C CYS A 15 -12.09 13.55 -23.10
N ASP A 16 -12.21 14.65 -22.39
CA ASP A 16 -11.08 15.56 -22.16
C ASP A 16 -10.06 14.89 -21.25
N VAL A 17 -8.78 15.07 -21.53
CA VAL A 17 -7.67 14.45 -20.80
C VAL A 17 -6.73 15.50 -20.25
N ILE A 18 -6.38 15.40 -18.97
CA ILE A 18 -5.30 16.14 -18.34
C ILE A 18 -4.13 15.18 -18.14
N ASP A 19 -3.09 15.35 -18.95
CA ASP A 19 -1.85 14.57 -18.86
C ASP A 19 -0.93 15.17 -17.78
N ILE A 20 -0.76 14.45 -16.70
CA ILE A 20 0.11 14.84 -15.57
C ILE A 20 1.52 14.24 -15.66
N GLY A 21 1.84 13.58 -16.78
CA GLY A 21 3.15 12.97 -17.03
C GLY A 21 3.41 11.73 -16.17
N VAL A 22 4.68 11.53 -15.78
CA VAL A 22 5.05 10.44 -14.87
C VAL A 22 4.74 10.88 -13.44
N ALA A 23 3.76 10.23 -12.83
CA ALA A 23 3.27 10.55 -11.50
C ALA A 23 3.00 9.29 -10.69
N MET A 24 3.05 9.39 -9.38
CA MET A 24 2.71 8.29 -8.47
C MET A 24 1.22 7.96 -8.56
N THR A 25 0.84 6.71 -8.31
CA THR A 25 -0.58 6.30 -8.25
C THR A 25 -1.39 7.17 -7.27
N PRO A 26 -0.94 7.47 -6.03
CA PRO A 26 -1.66 8.38 -5.15
C PRO A 26 -1.72 9.83 -5.68
N THR A 27 -0.73 10.29 -6.43
CA THR A 27 -0.80 11.61 -7.07
C THR A 27 -1.97 11.70 -8.05
N VAL A 28 -2.23 10.65 -8.83
CA VAL A 28 -3.41 10.61 -9.72
C VAL A 28 -4.69 10.76 -8.90
N GLY A 29 -4.83 10.04 -7.78
CA GLY A 29 -5.96 10.18 -6.87
C GLY A 29 -6.15 11.61 -6.34
N VAL A 30 -5.05 12.28 -5.95
CA VAL A 30 -5.07 13.70 -5.52
C VAL A 30 -5.52 14.62 -6.65
N MET A 31 -4.99 14.41 -7.88
CA MET A 31 -5.26 15.26 -9.03
C MET A 31 -6.67 15.12 -9.58
N ILE A 32 -7.31 13.95 -9.45
CA ILE A 32 -8.74 13.77 -9.73
C ILE A 32 -9.57 14.76 -8.92
N GLY A 33 -9.35 14.81 -7.60
CA GLY A 33 -10.04 15.77 -6.73
C GLY A 33 -9.66 17.22 -7.03
N HIS A 34 -8.38 17.52 -7.34
CA HIS A 34 -7.89 18.86 -7.67
C HIS A 34 -8.57 19.44 -8.92
N HIS A 35 -8.65 18.65 -9.97
CA HIS A 35 -9.27 19.05 -11.24
C HIS A 35 -10.78 18.78 -11.31
N ARG A 36 -11.36 18.11 -10.29
CA ARG A 36 -12.75 17.64 -10.31
C ARG A 36 -13.01 16.76 -11.54
N ALA A 37 -12.05 15.90 -11.86
CA ALA A 37 -12.17 14.99 -12.99
C ALA A 37 -13.12 13.83 -12.65
N ASP A 38 -13.78 13.27 -13.68
CA ASP A 38 -14.70 12.13 -13.53
C ASP A 38 -13.98 10.82 -13.21
N GLY A 39 -12.66 10.78 -13.40
CA GLY A 39 -11.82 9.63 -13.08
C GLY A 39 -10.38 9.82 -13.54
N GLY A 40 -9.56 8.79 -13.35
CA GLY A 40 -8.17 8.80 -13.74
C GLY A 40 -7.62 7.45 -14.14
N LEU A 41 -6.51 7.47 -14.86
CA LEU A 41 -5.78 6.27 -15.27
C LEU A 41 -4.32 6.36 -14.84
N THR A 42 -3.78 5.28 -14.29
CA THR A 42 -2.35 5.10 -14.07
C THR A 42 -1.85 3.93 -14.89
N VAL A 43 -0.78 4.13 -15.67
CA VAL A 43 -0.12 3.07 -16.42
C VAL A 43 1.04 2.53 -15.58
N THR A 44 0.83 1.39 -14.94
CA THR A 44 1.78 0.77 -14.01
C THR A 44 1.51 -0.71 -13.83
N ALA A 45 2.53 -1.49 -13.50
CA ALA A 45 2.41 -2.84 -12.97
C ALA A 45 2.85 -2.90 -11.49
N SER A 46 2.89 -1.74 -10.79
CA SER A 46 3.38 -1.65 -9.42
C SER A 46 4.78 -2.29 -9.28
N HIS A 47 4.98 -3.16 -8.31
CA HIS A 47 6.23 -3.85 -7.99
C HIS A 47 6.54 -5.08 -8.86
N ASN A 48 5.74 -5.36 -9.89
CA ASN A 48 6.04 -6.47 -10.80
C ASN A 48 7.31 -6.21 -11.62
N PRO A 49 7.99 -7.28 -12.09
CA PRO A 49 9.15 -7.15 -12.96
C PRO A 49 8.86 -6.28 -14.21
N ILE A 50 9.90 -5.64 -14.75
CA ILE A 50 9.80 -4.58 -15.78
C ILE A 50 9.08 -5.01 -17.08
N GLN A 51 9.02 -6.30 -17.38
CA GLN A 51 8.29 -6.83 -18.55
C GLN A 51 6.76 -6.75 -18.40
N TRP A 52 6.26 -6.52 -17.21
CA TRP A 52 4.83 -6.38 -16.95
C TRP A 52 4.39 -4.92 -16.99
N ASN A 53 3.19 -4.69 -17.47
CA ASN A 53 2.54 -3.40 -17.38
C ASN A 53 1.03 -3.59 -17.26
N GLY A 54 0.33 -2.53 -16.84
CA GLY A 54 -1.12 -2.55 -16.65
C GLY A 54 -1.71 -1.15 -16.64
N ILE A 55 -3.02 -1.09 -16.58
CA ILE A 55 -3.77 0.16 -16.43
C ILE A 55 -4.62 0.02 -15.17
N LYS A 56 -4.38 0.90 -14.19
CA LYS A 56 -5.25 1.08 -13.02
C LYS A 56 -6.23 2.21 -13.33
N CYS A 57 -7.53 1.93 -13.19
CA CYS A 57 -8.58 2.95 -13.27
C CYS A 57 -8.93 3.43 -11.87
N LEU A 58 -9.14 4.74 -11.74
CA LEU A 58 -9.68 5.38 -10.55
C LEU A 58 -10.97 6.12 -10.93
N ASP A 59 -11.95 6.11 -10.04
CA ASP A 59 -13.21 6.84 -10.21
C ASP A 59 -13.08 8.34 -9.85
N GLY A 60 -14.17 9.08 -9.92
CA GLY A 60 -14.20 10.51 -9.61
C GLY A 60 -13.85 10.87 -8.15
N ASP A 61 -13.89 9.92 -7.24
CA ASP A 61 -13.45 10.08 -5.85
C ASP A 61 -11.94 9.75 -5.68
N GLY A 62 -11.25 9.36 -6.76
CA GLY A 62 -9.85 8.94 -6.73
C GLY A 62 -9.64 7.53 -6.16
N LEU A 63 -10.64 6.66 -6.27
CA LEU A 63 -10.65 5.31 -5.74
C LEU A 63 -10.61 4.27 -6.87
N ALA A 64 -10.14 3.06 -6.55
CA ALA A 64 -10.40 1.93 -7.43
C ALA A 64 -11.93 1.75 -7.58
N PRO A 65 -12.45 1.59 -8.81
CA PRO A 65 -13.88 1.48 -9.03
C PRO A 65 -14.47 0.27 -8.30
N PRO A 66 -15.74 0.34 -7.85
CA PRO A 66 -16.43 -0.77 -7.24
C PRO A 66 -16.37 -2.05 -8.10
N PRO A 67 -16.40 -3.26 -7.52
CA PRO A 67 -16.22 -4.51 -8.27
C PRO A 67 -17.15 -4.68 -9.49
N ALA A 68 -18.39 -4.20 -9.38
CA ALA A 68 -19.34 -4.26 -10.50
C ALA A 68 -18.91 -3.39 -11.70
N ILE A 69 -18.44 -2.17 -11.41
CA ILE A 69 -17.94 -1.23 -12.43
C ILE A 69 -16.60 -1.74 -13.01
N ALA A 70 -15.69 -2.22 -12.13
CA ALA A 70 -14.44 -2.82 -12.58
C ALA A 70 -14.67 -3.99 -13.53
N LYS A 71 -15.65 -4.86 -13.22
CA LYS A 71 -16.05 -5.96 -14.10
C LYS A 71 -16.59 -5.46 -15.43
N GLU A 72 -17.43 -4.43 -15.44
CA GLU A 72 -17.98 -3.85 -16.67
C GLU A 72 -16.85 -3.28 -17.56
N ILE A 73 -15.88 -2.57 -16.98
CA ILE A 73 -14.72 -2.06 -17.70
C ILE A 73 -13.96 -3.21 -18.37
N VAL A 74 -13.67 -4.29 -17.63
CA VAL A 74 -12.97 -5.47 -18.15
C VAL A 74 -13.77 -6.17 -19.25
N ASP A 75 -15.09 -6.32 -19.07
CA ASP A 75 -15.97 -6.97 -20.05
C ASP A 75 -16.06 -6.15 -21.36
N ARG A 76 -16.19 -4.81 -21.25
CA ARG A 76 -16.14 -3.91 -22.42
C ARG A 76 -14.80 -3.99 -23.15
N PHE A 77 -13.69 -3.98 -22.40
CA PHE A 77 -12.35 -4.11 -22.96
C PHE A 77 -12.17 -5.43 -23.71
N LYS A 78 -12.54 -6.56 -23.10
CA LYS A 78 -12.47 -7.89 -23.73
C LYS A 78 -13.37 -8.01 -24.96
N ALA A 79 -14.56 -7.44 -24.91
CA ALA A 79 -15.51 -7.42 -26.03
C ALA A 79 -15.13 -6.42 -27.12
N ARG A 80 -14.06 -5.61 -26.92
CA ARG A 80 -13.67 -4.51 -27.82
C ARG A 80 -14.84 -3.56 -28.15
N ARG A 81 -15.75 -3.37 -27.18
CA ARG A 81 -16.92 -2.52 -27.34
C ARG A 81 -16.55 -1.09 -26.97
N ILE A 82 -16.43 -0.24 -27.98
CA ILE A 82 -16.01 1.15 -27.84
C ILE A 82 -17.04 2.03 -28.55
N ASP A 83 -17.55 3.03 -27.86
CA ASP A 83 -18.49 4.01 -28.38
C ASP A 83 -17.69 5.23 -28.85
N TRP A 84 -17.30 5.24 -30.13
CA TRP A 84 -16.55 6.33 -30.74
C TRP A 84 -17.41 7.57 -30.92
N CYS A 85 -16.86 8.76 -30.58
CA CYS A 85 -17.52 10.02 -30.84
C CYS A 85 -17.33 10.50 -32.30
N GLY A 86 -18.13 11.50 -32.69
CA GLY A 86 -17.95 12.17 -33.96
C GLY A 86 -16.70 13.05 -34.01
N PRO A 87 -16.24 13.44 -35.22
CA PRO A 87 -14.98 14.21 -35.36
C PRO A 87 -15.00 15.60 -34.68
N LEU A 88 -16.18 16.16 -34.46
CA LEU A 88 -16.34 17.45 -33.76
C LEU A 88 -16.52 17.32 -32.25
N GLU A 89 -16.62 16.09 -31.75
CA GLU A 89 -16.86 15.75 -30.33
C GLU A 89 -15.64 15.14 -29.67
N THR A 90 -14.52 15.04 -30.41
CA THR A 90 -13.24 14.52 -29.86
C THR A 90 -12.77 15.35 -28.68
N GLY A 91 -12.36 14.65 -27.61
CA GLY A 91 -11.83 15.30 -26.41
C GLY A 91 -10.51 16.01 -26.66
N ARG A 92 -10.17 16.93 -25.78
CA ARG A 92 -8.94 17.75 -25.81
C ARG A 92 -7.92 17.20 -24.82
N VAL A 93 -6.63 17.48 -25.09
CA VAL A 93 -5.56 17.14 -24.17
C VAL A 93 -4.95 18.43 -23.61
N ALA A 94 -4.97 18.55 -22.29
CA ALA A 94 -4.21 19.56 -21.54
C ALA A 94 -3.05 18.87 -20.81
N LYS A 95 -2.05 19.65 -20.40
CA LYS A 95 -0.92 19.17 -19.57
C LYS A 95 -0.91 19.91 -18.25
N ASP A 96 -0.65 19.18 -17.17
CA ASP A 96 -0.38 19.76 -15.86
C ASP A 96 0.92 19.18 -15.26
N PRO A 97 2.06 19.88 -15.38
CA PRO A 97 3.32 19.46 -14.80
C PRO A 97 3.41 19.69 -13.29
N GLY A 98 2.40 20.35 -12.68
CA GLY A 98 2.37 20.72 -11.25
C GLY A 98 1.91 19.61 -10.31
N ALA A 99 1.54 18.43 -10.82
CA ALA A 99 0.89 17.38 -10.03
C ALA A 99 1.65 16.94 -8.78
N ALA A 100 2.97 16.78 -8.85
CA ALA A 100 3.80 16.44 -7.69
C ALA A 100 3.74 17.52 -6.61
N ARG A 101 3.75 18.81 -6.99
CA ARG A 101 3.65 19.93 -6.05
C ARG A 101 2.30 19.93 -5.33
N VAL A 102 1.20 19.76 -6.06
CA VAL A 102 -0.16 19.70 -5.48
C VAL A 102 -0.25 18.58 -4.45
N HIS A 103 0.29 17.39 -4.76
CA HIS A 103 0.27 16.27 -3.83
C HIS A 103 1.14 16.55 -2.58
N VAL A 104 2.37 17.01 -2.76
CA VAL A 104 3.27 17.39 -1.65
C VAL A 104 2.64 18.44 -0.76
N ASP A 105 2.05 19.49 -1.31
CA ASP A 105 1.37 20.54 -0.54
C ASP A 105 0.24 19.97 0.31
N ARG A 106 -0.50 19.01 -0.22
CA ARG A 106 -1.59 18.36 0.51
C ARG A 106 -1.08 17.52 1.67
N VAL A 107 0.05 16.82 1.51
CA VAL A 107 0.72 16.09 2.60
C VAL A 107 1.22 17.06 3.66
N LEU A 108 1.93 18.13 3.25
CA LEU A 108 2.45 19.17 4.17
C LEU A 108 1.35 19.83 5.00
N ALA A 109 0.20 20.11 4.39
CA ALA A 109 -0.96 20.69 5.09
C ALA A 109 -1.55 19.76 6.17
N ASN A 110 -1.20 18.46 6.14
CA ASN A 110 -1.69 17.46 7.06
C ASN A 110 -0.59 16.84 7.96
N ALA A 111 0.61 17.41 7.97
CA ALA A 111 1.76 16.99 8.79
C ALA A 111 2.18 18.07 9.77
N ASP A 112 2.80 17.68 10.88
CA ASP A 112 3.49 18.61 11.79
C ASP A 112 4.87 18.99 11.23
N VAL A 113 4.84 19.84 10.18
CA VAL A 113 6.04 20.28 9.46
C VAL A 113 7.02 20.98 10.39
N ALA A 114 6.54 21.73 11.38
CA ALA A 114 7.40 22.47 12.30
C ALA A 114 8.23 21.52 13.19
N ALA A 115 7.58 20.49 13.73
CA ALA A 115 8.25 19.47 14.55
C ALA A 115 9.31 18.70 13.74
N ILE A 116 8.99 18.32 12.50
CA ILE A 116 9.91 17.57 11.63
C ILE A 116 11.10 18.47 11.25
N ARG A 117 10.87 19.70 10.79
CA ARG A 117 11.94 20.66 10.43
C ARG A 117 12.92 20.96 11.57
N ALA A 118 12.41 21.02 12.79
CA ALA A 118 13.24 21.28 13.98
C ALA A 118 14.30 20.19 14.19
N LYS A 119 14.08 18.97 13.70
CA LYS A 119 14.99 17.83 13.86
C LYS A 119 16.10 17.77 12.80
N ARG A 120 15.91 18.38 11.63
CA ARG A 120 16.87 18.37 10.52
C ARG A 120 17.37 16.96 10.19
N PHE A 121 16.42 16.03 10.01
CA PHE A 121 16.76 14.63 9.73
C PHE A 121 17.60 14.49 8.47
N THR A 122 18.59 13.59 8.50
CA THR A 122 19.19 13.04 7.29
C THR A 122 18.42 11.76 6.93
N VAL A 123 17.94 11.66 5.70
CA VAL A 123 17.12 10.54 5.22
C VAL A 123 17.71 10.02 3.90
N VAL A 124 17.83 8.71 3.79
CA VAL A 124 18.15 8.07 2.51
C VAL A 124 16.83 7.70 1.82
N LEU A 125 16.64 8.17 0.59
CA LEU A 125 15.46 7.85 -0.22
C LEU A 125 15.87 6.97 -1.39
N ASP A 126 15.21 5.84 -1.53
CA ASP A 126 15.28 4.95 -2.69
C ASP A 126 13.94 5.02 -3.44
N SER A 127 13.94 5.52 -4.66
CA SER A 127 12.75 5.62 -5.51
C SER A 127 12.77 4.64 -6.68
N VAL A 128 13.67 3.66 -6.66
CA VAL A 128 13.85 2.58 -7.67
C VAL A 128 13.81 3.07 -9.13
N ASN A 129 14.18 4.33 -9.38
CA ASN A 129 14.03 5.04 -10.65
C ASN A 129 12.57 5.10 -11.17
N GLY A 130 11.61 5.01 -10.25
CA GLY A 130 10.18 5.00 -10.52
C GLY A 130 9.52 6.38 -10.47
N SER A 131 8.21 6.38 -10.32
CA SER A 131 7.39 7.61 -10.32
C SER A 131 7.56 8.46 -9.06
N GLY A 132 8.05 7.88 -7.95
CA GLY A 132 8.25 8.56 -6.67
C GLY A 132 9.43 9.53 -6.62
N CYS A 133 10.35 9.50 -7.61
CA CYS A 133 11.60 10.27 -7.59
C CYS A 133 11.39 11.77 -7.32
N VAL A 134 10.43 12.39 -7.98
CA VAL A 134 10.17 13.84 -7.86
C VAL A 134 9.43 14.15 -6.58
N GLY A 135 8.28 13.48 -6.34
CA GLY A 135 7.42 13.77 -5.18
C GLY A 135 8.09 13.42 -3.85
N GLY A 136 8.77 12.27 -3.77
CA GLY A 136 9.48 11.84 -2.56
C GLY A 136 10.58 12.79 -2.15
N LYS A 137 11.46 13.15 -3.08
CA LYS A 137 12.54 14.12 -2.83
C LYS A 137 11.97 15.48 -2.43
N MET A 138 11.01 16.00 -3.20
CA MET A 138 10.38 17.29 -2.93
C MET A 138 9.75 17.35 -1.53
N LEU A 139 9.02 16.31 -1.12
CA LEU A 139 8.43 16.25 0.22
C LEU A 139 9.50 16.32 1.31
N LEU A 140 10.53 15.49 1.22
CA LEU A 140 11.57 15.41 2.24
C LEU A 140 12.37 16.71 2.36
N GLU A 141 12.68 17.37 1.23
CA GLU A 141 13.33 18.69 1.22
C GLU A 141 12.44 19.76 1.86
N GLU A 142 11.14 19.77 1.55
CA GLU A 142 10.17 20.70 2.17
C GLU A 142 9.97 20.42 3.67
N LEU A 143 10.13 19.19 4.10
CA LEU A 143 10.15 18.81 5.52
C LEU A 143 11.49 19.18 6.22
N GLY A 144 12.43 19.82 5.50
CA GLY A 144 13.73 20.27 6.05
C GLY A 144 14.74 19.13 6.24
N CYS A 145 14.55 18.01 5.55
CA CYS A 145 15.49 16.90 5.60
C CYS A 145 16.69 17.11 4.67
N THR A 146 17.86 16.60 5.06
CA THR A 146 18.97 16.34 4.14
C THR A 146 18.71 15.00 3.46
N VAL A 147 18.59 15.00 2.12
CA VAL A 147 18.20 13.82 1.37
C VAL A 147 19.40 13.22 0.63
N VAL A 148 19.72 11.96 0.91
CA VAL A 148 20.59 11.13 0.10
C VAL A 148 19.68 10.31 -0.83
N HIS A 149 19.62 10.65 -2.11
CA HIS A 149 18.69 10.02 -3.04
C HIS A 149 19.40 8.97 -3.89
N VAL A 150 19.09 7.71 -3.69
CA VAL A 150 19.57 6.59 -4.50
C VAL A 150 18.48 6.15 -5.47
N PHE A 151 18.88 5.71 -6.68
CA PHE A 151 17.93 5.39 -7.76
C PHE A 151 16.82 6.46 -7.92
N GLY A 152 17.27 7.73 -7.93
CA GLY A 152 16.42 8.91 -7.97
C GLY A 152 16.18 9.51 -9.36
N GLU A 153 16.51 8.79 -10.44
CA GLU A 153 16.31 9.22 -11.82
C GLU A 153 15.03 8.60 -12.39
N GLN A 154 14.07 9.41 -12.77
CA GLN A 154 12.74 8.95 -13.24
C GLN A 154 12.82 8.32 -14.65
N THR A 155 13.67 7.30 -14.80
CA THR A 155 13.91 6.63 -16.08
C THR A 155 12.96 5.47 -16.35
N GLY A 156 12.35 4.90 -15.30
CA GLY A 156 11.59 3.67 -15.38
C GLY A 156 12.43 2.41 -15.58
N VAL A 157 13.78 2.56 -15.59
CA VAL A 157 14.71 1.43 -15.58
C VAL A 157 15.09 1.17 -14.12
N PHE A 158 14.50 0.14 -13.54
CA PHE A 158 14.65 -0.14 -12.11
C PHE A 158 16.09 -0.46 -11.74
N GLY A 159 16.59 0.18 -10.67
CA GLY A 159 17.96 0.01 -10.19
C GLY A 159 18.18 -1.33 -9.47
N HIS A 160 17.12 -1.95 -8.99
CA HIS A 160 17.09 -3.29 -8.37
C HIS A 160 15.70 -3.92 -8.58
N VAL A 161 15.48 -5.13 -8.09
CA VAL A 161 14.14 -5.76 -8.10
C VAL A 161 13.16 -4.84 -7.38
N PRO A 162 12.04 -4.45 -8.02
CA PRO A 162 11.20 -3.34 -7.53
C PRO A 162 10.30 -3.71 -6.35
N GLU A 163 10.19 -4.99 -5.99
CA GLU A 163 9.45 -5.39 -4.79
C GLU A 163 10.25 -5.03 -3.54
N PRO A 164 9.74 -4.20 -2.61
CA PRO A 164 10.51 -3.66 -1.49
C PRO A 164 10.62 -4.68 -0.33
N LEU A 165 11.30 -5.79 -0.57
CA LEU A 165 11.64 -6.84 0.40
C LEU A 165 13.08 -6.70 0.89
N ALA A 166 13.39 -7.30 2.03
CA ALA A 166 14.72 -7.20 2.66
C ALA A 166 15.88 -7.52 1.71
N GLU A 167 15.73 -8.58 0.92
CA GLU A 167 16.74 -9.02 -0.05
C GLU A 167 16.98 -8.02 -1.21
N ASN A 168 16.01 -7.18 -1.50
CA ASN A 168 16.08 -6.18 -2.57
C ASN A 168 16.55 -4.81 -2.06
N LEU A 169 16.58 -4.61 -0.72
CA LEU A 169 16.90 -3.33 -0.09
C LEU A 169 18.31 -3.27 0.50
N VAL A 170 19.19 -4.20 0.11
CA VAL A 170 20.59 -4.23 0.59
C VAL A 170 21.32 -2.93 0.25
N GLY A 171 21.14 -2.40 -0.98
CA GLY A 171 21.73 -1.12 -1.40
C GLY A 171 21.26 0.07 -0.56
N LEU A 172 19.96 0.12 -0.22
CA LEU A 172 19.43 1.14 0.69
C LEU A 172 20.01 1.01 2.09
N ALA A 173 20.09 -0.22 2.63
CA ALA A 173 20.66 -0.49 3.94
C ALA A 173 22.13 -0.04 4.04
N ASP A 174 22.92 -0.31 2.98
CA ASP A 174 24.32 0.13 2.88
C ASP A 174 24.43 1.66 2.79
N ALA A 175 23.55 2.29 2.02
CA ALA A 175 23.51 3.75 1.89
C ALA A 175 23.15 4.42 3.21
N VAL A 176 22.20 3.86 4.00
CA VAL A 176 21.86 4.36 5.34
C VAL A 176 23.08 4.25 6.27
N ARG A 177 23.76 3.10 6.31
CA ARG A 177 24.97 2.93 7.15
C ARG A 177 26.10 3.87 6.76
N SER A 178 26.17 4.23 5.49
CA SER A 178 27.22 5.13 4.95
C SER A 178 26.87 6.61 5.06
N ALA A 179 25.62 6.97 5.29
CA ALA A 179 25.17 8.35 5.41
C ALA A 179 25.31 8.83 6.87
N PRO A 180 26.19 9.81 7.16
CA PRO A 180 26.41 10.29 8.52
C PRO A 180 25.13 10.83 9.17
N GLY A 181 24.74 10.26 10.30
CA GLY A 181 23.58 10.70 11.07
C GLY A 181 22.23 10.43 10.39
N ALA A 182 22.18 9.49 9.44
CA ALA A 182 20.90 9.08 8.83
C ALA A 182 19.93 8.59 9.91
N ALA A 183 18.73 9.17 9.92
CA ALA A 183 17.66 8.77 10.83
C ALA A 183 16.94 7.49 10.35
N CYS A 184 16.85 7.32 9.05
CA CYS A 184 16.23 6.16 8.40
C CYS A 184 16.51 6.15 6.88
N GLY A 185 16.17 5.03 6.26
CA GLY A 185 16.02 4.87 4.82
C GLY A 185 14.57 4.58 4.44
N PHE A 186 14.09 5.19 3.38
CA PHE A 186 12.78 4.98 2.78
C PHE A 186 12.94 4.39 1.39
N ALA A 187 12.22 3.31 1.10
CA ALA A 187 12.13 2.73 -0.24
C ALA A 187 10.70 2.78 -0.75
N GLN A 188 10.52 3.36 -1.93
CA GLN A 188 9.25 3.38 -2.65
C GLN A 188 9.23 2.26 -3.69
N ASP A 189 8.08 1.65 -3.92
CA ASP A 189 7.89 0.82 -5.11
C ASP A 189 7.69 1.69 -6.37
N PRO A 190 7.70 1.13 -7.60
CA PRO A 190 7.73 1.93 -8.83
C PRO A 190 6.61 2.95 -9.01
N ASP A 191 5.40 2.68 -8.53
CA ASP A 191 4.28 3.61 -8.57
C ASP A 191 4.03 4.32 -7.22
N ALA A 192 4.95 4.11 -6.27
CA ALA A 192 5.08 4.81 -5.00
C ALA A 192 3.79 4.80 -4.13
N ASP A 193 2.99 3.71 -4.25
CA ASP A 193 1.85 3.48 -3.39
C ASP A 193 2.24 2.75 -2.09
N ARG A 194 3.49 2.22 -2.00
CA ARG A 194 4.05 1.53 -0.83
C ARG A 194 5.32 2.19 -0.35
N LEU A 195 5.57 2.06 0.95
CA LEU A 195 6.79 2.49 1.61
C LEU A 195 7.36 1.34 2.43
N ALA A 196 8.60 0.95 2.15
CA ALA A 196 9.41 0.12 3.03
C ALA A 196 10.43 1.00 3.77
N ILE A 197 10.82 0.59 4.97
CA ILE A 197 11.65 1.40 5.86
C ILE A 197 12.83 0.58 6.36
N VAL A 198 13.98 1.24 6.36
CA VAL A 198 15.23 0.76 6.98
C VAL A 198 15.57 1.69 8.14
N ASP A 199 15.88 1.15 9.31
CA ASP A 199 16.27 1.95 10.47
C ASP A 199 17.67 2.56 10.32
N GLU A 200 18.09 3.40 11.26
CA GLU A 200 19.38 4.09 11.26
C GLU A 200 20.60 3.15 11.33
N ARG A 201 20.39 1.86 11.61
CA ARG A 201 21.42 0.82 11.63
C ARG A 201 21.52 0.07 10.31
N GLY A 202 20.67 0.42 9.33
CA GLY A 202 20.55 -0.31 8.08
C GLY A 202 19.77 -1.62 8.21
N THR A 203 18.85 -1.72 9.16
CA THR A 203 18.00 -2.90 9.35
C THR A 203 16.62 -2.65 8.77
N PHE A 204 16.15 -3.52 7.88
CA PHE A 204 14.78 -3.49 7.37
C PHE A 204 13.79 -3.80 8.50
N ILE A 205 12.80 -2.94 8.70
CA ILE A 205 11.85 -3.07 9.83
C ILE A 205 10.68 -4.02 9.58
N GLY A 206 10.61 -4.63 8.40
CA GLY A 206 9.53 -5.51 7.99
C GLY A 206 8.40 -4.78 7.24
N GLU A 207 7.67 -5.53 6.40
CA GLU A 207 6.59 -4.98 5.56
C GLU A 207 5.46 -4.33 6.38
N GLU A 208 5.15 -4.88 7.57
CA GLU A 208 4.08 -4.43 8.45
C GLU A 208 4.46 -3.16 9.23
N GLY A 209 5.77 -2.87 9.34
CA GLY A 209 6.31 -1.81 10.20
C GLY A 209 5.84 -0.42 9.80
N THR A 210 5.72 -0.15 8.51
CA THR A 210 5.30 1.16 7.99
C THR A 210 3.89 1.52 8.47
N LEU A 211 2.94 0.60 8.28
CA LEU A 211 1.56 0.82 8.74
C LEU A 211 1.48 0.92 10.26
N ALA A 212 2.24 0.09 10.99
CA ALA A 212 2.27 0.10 12.44
C ALA A 212 2.76 1.44 13.01
N LEU A 213 3.85 2.00 12.47
CA LEU A 213 4.40 3.30 12.89
C LEU A 213 3.44 4.46 12.54
N ALA A 214 2.87 4.45 11.33
CA ALA A 214 1.88 5.44 10.92
C ALA A 214 0.62 5.38 11.79
N ALA A 215 0.11 4.18 12.11
CA ALA A 215 -1.02 3.98 13.00
C ALA A 215 -0.73 4.47 14.42
N LEU A 216 0.44 4.14 14.97
CA LEU A 216 0.87 4.63 16.28
C LEU A 216 0.86 6.17 16.31
N ARG A 217 1.47 6.82 15.30
CA ARG A 217 1.49 8.28 15.25
C ARG A 217 0.10 8.87 15.16
N MET A 218 -0.76 8.33 14.31
CA MET A 218 -2.13 8.86 14.15
C MET A 218 -2.96 8.71 15.43
N LEU A 219 -2.87 7.57 16.12
CA LEU A 219 -3.56 7.36 17.38
C LEU A 219 -3.04 8.27 18.50
N GLN A 220 -1.73 8.54 18.55
CA GLN A 220 -1.17 9.55 19.48
C GLN A 220 -1.71 10.95 19.17
N ARG A 221 -1.74 11.32 17.89
CA ARG A 221 -2.16 12.65 17.44
C ARG A 221 -3.64 12.94 17.72
N THR A 222 -4.49 11.92 17.57
CA THR A 222 -5.95 12.05 17.72
C THR A 222 -6.47 11.62 19.10
N GLY A 223 -5.63 11.02 19.94
CA GLY A 223 -6.04 10.44 21.21
C GLY A 223 -6.84 9.15 21.08
N GLY A 224 -6.89 8.56 19.90
CA GLY A 224 -7.64 7.36 19.56
C GLY A 224 -8.42 7.49 18.26
N GLY A 225 -9.07 6.42 17.82
CA GLY A 225 -9.90 6.42 16.62
C GLY A 225 -10.05 5.05 15.95
N ALA A 226 -10.80 5.01 14.86
CA ALA A 226 -10.94 3.80 14.07
C ALA A 226 -9.83 3.71 13.02
N LEU A 227 -9.23 2.54 12.90
CA LEU A 227 -8.30 2.16 11.83
C LEU A 227 -8.97 1.13 10.91
N ALA A 228 -8.49 0.97 9.69
CA ALA A 228 -8.92 -0.12 8.81
C ALA A 228 -7.70 -0.86 8.23
N ALA A 229 -7.75 -2.19 8.26
CA ALA A 229 -6.73 -3.04 7.67
C ALA A 229 -7.35 -4.34 7.12
N ASN A 230 -6.74 -4.93 6.10
CA ASN A 230 -7.27 -6.18 5.58
C ASN A 230 -6.98 -7.38 6.52
N LEU A 231 -7.65 -8.50 6.25
CA LEU A 231 -7.54 -9.73 7.06
C LEU A 231 -6.13 -10.34 7.07
N SER A 232 -5.29 -10.06 6.07
CA SER A 232 -3.91 -10.58 5.98
C SER A 232 -2.86 -9.65 6.60
N THR A 233 -3.26 -8.47 7.10
CA THR A 233 -2.38 -7.54 7.80
C THR A 233 -2.16 -7.98 9.24
N SER A 234 -0.94 -7.77 9.77
CA SER A 234 -0.55 -8.11 11.14
C SER A 234 -1.53 -7.62 12.20
N ARG A 235 -1.70 -8.40 13.26
CA ARG A 235 -2.42 -7.98 14.47
C ARG A 235 -1.67 -6.90 15.28
N MET A 236 -0.45 -6.60 14.92
CA MET A 236 0.33 -5.50 15.50
C MET A 236 -0.49 -4.20 15.54
N VAL A 237 -1.29 -3.93 14.50
CA VAL A 237 -2.15 -2.74 14.41
C VAL A 237 -3.28 -2.78 15.45
N ASP A 238 -3.85 -3.98 15.74
CA ASP A 238 -4.86 -4.14 16.78
C ASP A 238 -4.26 -3.90 18.17
N ASP A 239 -3.06 -4.44 18.44
CA ASP A 239 -2.37 -4.26 19.72
C ASP A 239 -1.97 -2.80 19.95
N ILE A 240 -1.58 -2.09 18.89
CA ILE A 240 -1.33 -0.65 18.96
C ILE A 240 -2.64 0.10 19.26
N ALA A 241 -3.73 -0.21 18.55
CA ALA A 241 -5.03 0.41 18.77
C ALA A 241 -5.53 0.19 20.19
N ALA A 242 -5.34 -1.00 20.76
CA ALA A 242 -5.74 -1.34 22.12
C ALA A 242 -5.07 -0.48 23.21
N ARG A 243 -3.96 0.20 22.90
CA ARG A 243 -3.30 1.15 23.83
C ARG A 243 -4.05 2.48 23.97
N PHE A 244 -5.02 2.76 23.10
CA PHE A 244 -5.77 4.02 23.05
C PHE A 244 -7.26 3.76 23.27
N ALA A 245 -7.83 4.38 24.28
CA ALA A 245 -9.21 4.17 24.68
C ALA A 245 -10.19 4.45 23.53
N GLY A 246 -11.19 3.57 23.32
CA GLY A 246 -12.19 3.71 22.27
C GLY A 246 -11.68 3.44 20.85
N SER A 247 -10.40 3.08 20.67
CA SER A 247 -9.86 2.74 19.37
C SER A 247 -10.23 1.32 18.95
N ARG A 248 -10.34 1.11 17.63
CA ARG A 248 -10.61 -0.20 17.04
C ARG A 248 -10.01 -0.33 15.66
N VAL A 249 -9.80 -1.56 15.22
CA VAL A 249 -9.39 -1.88 13.84
C VAL A 249 -10.56 -2.58 13.13
N VAL A 250 -10.99 -1.99 12.01
CA VAL A 250 -11.98 -2.63 11.12
C VAL A 250 -11.23 -3.55 10.18
N ARG A 251 -11.48 -4.86 10.29
CA ARG A 251 -10.87 -5.86 9.42
C ARG A 251 -11.72 -6.07 8.16
N THR A 252 -11.09 -5.97 6.98
CA THR A 252 -11.75 -6.04 5.67
C THR A 252 -11.23 -7.20 4.84
N ALA A 253 -11.91 -7.50 3.74
CA ALA A 253 -11.34 -8.33 2.68
C ALA A 253 -10.01 -7.72 2.17
N VAL A 254 -9.16 -8.56 1.59
CA VAL A 254 -7.88 -8.13 0.99
C VAL A 254 -8.15 -7.29 -0.25
N GLY A 255 -7.39 -6.21 -0.37
CA GLY A 255 -7.45 -5.25 -1.47
C GLY A 255 -7.77 -3.84 -0.99
N GLU A 256 -7.07 -2.87 -1.57
CA GLU A 256 -7.13 -1.45 -1.21
C GLU A 256 -8.56 -0.91 -1.14
N ALA A 257 -9.39 -1.18 -2.17
CA ALA A 257 -10.77 -0.71 -2.22
C ALA A 257 -11.61 -1.19 -1.01
N ASN A 258 -11.37 -2.41 -0.53
CA ASN A 258 -12.06 -2.95 0.65
C ASN A 258 -11.62 -2.23 1.92
N VAL A 259 -10.31 -1.95 2.05
CA VAL A 259 -9.77 -1.18 3.19
C VAL A 259 -10.37 0.22 3.21
N VAL A 260 -10.45 0.89 2.05
CA VAL A 260 -11.07 2.20 1.91
C VAL A 260 -12.55 2.17 2.29
N ALA A 261 -13.29 1.17 1.82
CA ALA A 261 -14.71 1.02 2.18
C ALA A 261 -14.89 0.86 3.70
N GLY A 262 -14.07 0.03 4.34
CA GLY A 262 -14.03 -0.14 5.79
C GLY A 262 -13.68 1.16 6.52
N LEU A 263 -12.68 1.88 6.00
CA LEU A 263 -12.22 3.15 6.57
C LEU A 263 -13.32 4.23 6.49
N ARG A 264 -13.98 4.38 5.34
CA ARG A 264 -15.11 5.31 5.14
C ARG A 264 -16.29 4.96 6.06
N SER A 265 -16.69 3.69 6.13
CA SER A 265 -17.82 3.26 6.94
C SER A 265 -17.61 3.46 8.44
N ALA A 266 -16.34 3.40 8.89
CA ALA A 266 -15.98 3.57 10.29
C ALA A 266 -15.71 5.03 10.70
N GLY A 267 -15.68 5.97 9.76
CA GLY A 267 -15.14 7.31 9.99
C GLY A 267 -13.67 7.24 10.45
N GLY A 268 -12.91 6.33 9.83
CA GLY A 268 -11.57 5.98 10.29
C GLY A 268 -10.53 7.06 9.98
N ILE A 269 -9.49 7.09 10.81
CA ILE A 269 -8.43 8.11 10.75
C ILE A 269 -7.24 7.69 9.89
N LEU A 270 -7.01 6.39 9.73
CA LEU A 270 -5.93 5.82 8.93
C LEU A 270 -6.28 4.37 8.57
N GLY A 271 -5.86 3.94 7.40
CA GLY A 271 -5.94 2.54 6.98
C GLY A 271 -4.70 2.10 6.24
N GLY A 272 -4.68 0.83 5.84
CA GLY A 272 -3.59 0.32 5.04
C GLY A 272 -3.54 -1.20 4.95
N GLU A 273 -2.46 -1.65 4.34
CA GLU A 273 -2.17 -3.07 4.16
C GLU A 273 -0.75 -3.38 4.65
N GLY A 274 -0.54 -4.61 5.11
CA GLY A 274 0.75 -5.09 5.64
C GLY A 274 1.87 -5.27 4.61
N ASN A 275 1.79 -4.54 3.52
CA ASN A 275 2.79 -4.50 2.45
C ASN A 275 3.45 -3.11 2.31
N GLY A 276 3.36 -2.28 3.35
CA GLY A 276 3.87 -0.92 3.37
C GLY A 276 2.90 0.14 2.82
N GLY A 277 1.69 -0.24 2.45
CA GLY A 277 0.67 0.68 1.94
C GLY A 277 -0.11 1.36 3.05
N VAL A 278 -0.05 2.68 3.12
CA VAL A 278 -0.76 3.53 4.09
C VAL A 278 -1.78 4.39 3.37
N ILE A 279 -3.04 4.41 3.84
CA ILE A 279 -4.11 5.24 3.34
C ILE A 279 -4.40 6.31 4.37
N PHE A 280 -4.17 7.56 4.03
CA PHE A 280 -4.39 8.70 4.90
C PHE A 280 -5.48 9.63 4.32
N PRO A 281 -6.75 9.51 4.78
CA PRO A 281 -7.92 10.16 4.18
C PRO A 281 -7.81 11.66 3.95
N PRO A 282 -7.18 12.46 4.83
CA PRO A 282 -7.01 13.91 4.57
C PRO A 282 -6.20 14.21 3.31
N VAL A 283 -5.33 13.29 2.87
CA VAL A 283 -4.51 13.44 1.68
C VAL A 283 -5.19 12.78 0.48
N CYS A 284 -5.38 11.47 0.53
CA CYS A 284 -6.06 10.73 -0.54
C CYS A 284 -6.61 9.39 -0.03
N TRP A 285 -7.42 8.75 -0.86
CA TRP A 285 -8.01 7.43 -0.58
C TRP A 285 -7.24 6.28 -1.26
N VAL A 286 -6.07 6.55 -1.79
CA VAL A 286 -5.12 5.57 -2.34
C VAL A 286 -4.00 5.38 -1.34
N ARG A 287 -3.36 4.21 -1.32
CA ARG A 287 -2.12 4.01 -0.54
C ARG A 287 -1.09 5.03 -1.01
N ASP A 288 -0.39 5.65 -0.05
CA ASP A 288 0.48 6.80 -0.33
C ASP A 288 1.76 6.76 0.50
N SER A 289 2.89 6.60 -0.18
CA SER A 289 4.20 6.61 0.44
C SER A 289 4.60 7.98 1.00
N LEU A 290 4.12 9.09 0.41
CA LEU A 290 4.42 10.43 0.91
C LEU A 290 3.78 10.67 2.28
N SER A 291 2.51 10.31 2.43
CA SER A 291 1.82 10.36 3.73
C SER A 291 2.51 9.47 4.76
N ALA A 292 2.94 8.27 4.35
CA ALA A 292 3.65 7.37 5.24
C ALA A 292 4.99 7.95 5.71
N MET A 293 5.80 8.53 4.80
CA MET A 293 7.06 9.21 5.16
C MET A 293 6.83 10.34 6.16
N ALA A 294 5.86 11.22 5.89
CA ALA A 294 5.54 12.33 6.77
C ALA A 294 5.13 11.88 8.17
N LEU A 295 4.24 10.87 8.28
CA LEU A 295 3.77 10.33 9.56
C LEU A 295 4.91 9.66 10.35
N VAL A 296 5.81 8.93 9.68
CA VAL A 296 6.96 8.31 10.35
C VAL A 296 7.97 9.35 10.84
N LEU A 297 8.27 10.37 10.03
CA LEU A 297 9.15 11.48 10.45
C LEU A 297 8.52 12.30 11.59
N GLU A 298 7.20 12.50 11.55
CA GLU A 298 6.44 13.15 12.63
C GLU A 298 6.54 12.34 13.93
N LEU A 299 6.40 10.99 13.85
CA LEU A 299 6.58 10.11 15.00
C LEU A 299 7.99 10.24 15.59
N LEU A 300 9.03 10.15 14.74
CA LEU A 300 10.43 10.34 15.16
C LEU A 300 10.68 11.70 15.82
N ALA A 301 10.06 12.76 15.26
CA ALA A 301 10.21 14.11 15.80
C ALA A 301 9.62 14.26 17.21
N HIS A 302 8.44 13.69 17.44
CA HIS A 302 7.75 13.77 18.72
C HIS A 302 8.34 12.82 19.78
N GLU A 303 8.71 11.61 19.41
CA GLU A 303 9.29 10.64 20.35
C GLU A 303 10.74 10.98 20.73
N GLY A 304 11.50 11.59 19.82
CA GLY A 304 12.90 11.94 20.07
C GLY A 304 13.83 10.73 20.25
N LYS A 305 13.40 9.55 19.78
CA LYS A 305 14.13 8.30 19.86
C LYS A 305 14.55 7.83 18.47
N PRO A 306 15.64 7.03 18.36
CA PRO A 306 15.99 6.37 17.11
C PRO A 306 14.86 5.46 16.62
N LEU A 307 14.76 5.28 15.31
CA LEU A 307 13.72 4.43 14.71
C LEU A 307 13.81 2.98 15.20
N SER A 308 15.03 2.45 15.36
CA SER A 308 15.25 1.09 15.88
C SER A 308 14.66 0.88 17.28
N GLU A 309 14.67 1.91 18.15
CA GLU A 309 14.05 1.82 19.47
C GLU A 309 12.52 1.86 19.39
N LEU A 310 11.96 2.68 18.50
CA LEU A 310 10.51 2.72 18.27
C LEU A 310 10.00 1.38 17.73
N VAL A 311 10.71 0.80 16.76
CA VAL A 311 10.40 -0.53 16.20
C VAL A 311 10.55 -1.61 17.28
N ALA A 312 11.56 -1.54 18.15
CA ALA A 312 11.74 -2.49 19.24
C ALA A 312 10.59 -2.47 20.25
N ALA A 313 9.88 -1.33 20.39
CA ALA A 313 8.75 -1.16 21.29
C ALA A 313 7.40 -1.60 20.66
N LEU A 314 7.37 -1.88 19.37
CA LEU A 314 6.18 -2.44 18.70
C LEU A 314 5.94 -3.91 19.12
N PRO A 315 4.69 -4.38 19.10
CA PRO A 315 4.41 -5.80 19.22
C PRO A 315 5.17 -6.61 18.16
N ARG A 316 5.73 -7.75 18.54
CA ARG A 316 6.55 -8.57 17.65
C ARG A 316 5.83 -9.84 17.27
N TYR A 317 5.72 -10.07 15.98
CA TYR A 317 5.15 -11.27 15.39
C TYR A 317 6.02 -11.78 14.25
N ALA A 318 5.96 -13.08 14.01
CA ALA A 318 6.52 -13.72 12.84
C ALA A 318 5.37 -14.07 11.89
N MET A 319 5.49 -13.64 10.64
CA MET A 319 4.52 -13.96 9.59
C MET A 319 5.10 -14.98 8.62
N VAL A 320 4.31 -15.97 8.26
CA VAL A 320 4.62 -16.97 7.24
C VAL A 320 3.60 -16.88 6.13
N LYS A 321 4.07 -16.71 4.89
CA LYS A 321 3.23 -16.61 3.69
C LYS A 321 3.57 -17.79 2.77
N ARG A 322 2.59 -18.67 2.51
CA ARG A 322 2.72 -19.81 1.61
C ARG A 322 1.82 -19.64 0.40
N LYS A 323 2.32 -20.02 -0.76
CA LYS A 323 1.57 -20.01 -2.03
C LYS A 323 1.43 -21.44 -2.51
N MET A 324 0.26 -21.83 -2.98
CA MET A 324 0.00 -23.13 -3.62
C MET A 324 -0.73 -22.89 -4.93
N GLU A 325 -0.27 -23.54 -5.99
CA GLU A 325 -0.94 -23.45 -7.30
C GLU A 325 -2.36 -24.02 -7.22
N LEU A 326 -3.34 -23.32 -7.77
CA LEU A 326 -4.74 -23.79 -7.82
C LEU A 326 -4.84 -25.19 -8.45
N ALA A 327 -4.05 -25.46 -9.49
CA ALA A 327 -4.01 -26.77 -10.15
C ALA A 327 -3.59 -27.89 -9.18
N ALA A 328 -2.63 -27.61 -8.28
CA ALA A 328 -2.16 -28.58 -7.29
C ALA A 328 -3.20 -28.89 -6.20
N VAL A 329 -4.13 -27.97 -5.93
CA VAL A 329 -5.18 -28.12 -4.93
C VAL A 329 -6.55 -28.54 -5.53
N GLY A 330 -6.60 -28.94 -6.79
CA GLY A 330 -7.83 -29.39 -7.47
C GLY A 330 -8.61 -28.28 -8.19
N GLY A 331 -7.97 -27.15 -8.46
CA GLY A 331 -8.54 -26.02 -9.19
C GLY A 331 -9.49 -25.15 -8.36
N MET A 332 -10.11 -24.18 -9.01
CA MET A 332 -11.01 -23.21 -8.34
C MET A 332 -12.22 -23.89 -7.66
N ALA A 333 -12.71 -25.01 -8.22
CA ALA A 333 -13.84 -25.75 -7.66
C ALA A 333 -13.53 -26.39 -6.29
N ALA A 334 -12.26 -26.64 -5.97
CA ALA A 334 -11.84 -27.22 -4.69
C ALA A 334 -11.72 -26.17 -3.58
N VAL A 335 -11.67 -24.88 -3.91
CA VAL A 335 -11.47 -23.79 -2.92
C VAL A 335 -12.61 -23.74 -1.92
N ALA A 336 -13.88 -23.67 -2.36
CA ALA A 336 -15.02 -23.57 -1.48
C ALA A 336 -15.15 -24.78 -0.52
N PRO A 337 -14.99 -26.07 -0.98
CA PRO A 337 -14.89 -27.21 -0.09
C PRO A 337 -13.75 -27.13 0.92
N ALA A 338 -12.55 -26.68 0.54
CA ALA A 338 -11.42 -26.53 1.43
C ALA A 338 -11.71 -25.51 2.55
N LEU A 339 -12.28 -24.33 2.18
CA LEU A 339 -12.70 -23.30 3.14
C LEU A 339 -13.75 -23.85 4.13
N ALA A 340 -14.73 -24.65 3.65
CA ALA A 340 -15.75 -25.25 4.49
C ALA A 340 -15.14 -26.23 5.51
N LYS A 341 -14.16 -27.04 5.10
CA LYS A 341 -13.44 -27.96 6.00
C LYS A 341 -12.69 -27.19 7.09
N VAL A 342 -11.99 -26.10 6.73
CA VAL A 342 -11.29 -25.25 7.72
C VAL A 342 -12.27 -24.66 8.71
N LYS A 343 -13.43 -24.11 8.27
CA LYS A 343 -14.47 -23.59 9.17
C LYS A 343 -14.96 -24.67 10.15
N ALA A 344 -15.20 -25.88 9.65
CA ALA A 344 -15.65 -26.99 10.49
C ALA A 344 -14.59 -27.44 11.51
N ALA A 345 -13.32 -27.53 11.07
CA ALA A 345 -12.22 -27.95 11.92
C ALA A 345 -11.95 -26.98 13.07
N PHE A 346 -12.15 -25.69 12.84
CA PHE A 346 -11.86 -24.62 13.81
C PHE A 346 -13.12 -23.90 14.30
N ALA A 347 -14.28 -24.57 14.32
CA ALA A 347 -15.56 -23.97 14.70
C ALA A 347 -15.61 -23.42 16.14
N LYS A 348 -14.66 -23.79 17.00
CA LYS A 348 -14.54 -23.27 18.38
C LYS A 348 -13.69 -22.01 18.48
N GLU A 349 -12.97 -21.69 17.43
CA GLU A 349 -12.13 -20.49 17.36
C GLU A 349 -12.92 -19.31 16.79
N ARG A 350 -12.36 -18.11 16.92
CA ARG A 350 -12.94 -16.93 16.29
C ARG A 350 -12.66 -16.99 14.79
N LEU A 351 -13.73 -17.01 13.99
CA LEU A 351 -13.66 -17.11 12.53
C LEU A 351 -14.09 -15.79 11.86
N SER A 352 -13.44 -15.47 10.76
CA SER A 352 -13.91 -14.47 9.78
C SER A 352 -13.93 -15.09 8.39
N ASP A 353 -15.03 -14.92 7.67
CA ASP A 353 -15.24 -15.42 6.31
C ASP A 353 -15.52 -14.31 5.29
N VAL A 354 -15.10 -13.10 5.61
CA VAL A 354 -15.22 -11.92 4.75
C VAL A 354 -14.40 -12.07 3.46
N ASP A 355 -13.25 -12.79 3.54
CA ASP A 355 -12.41 -13.12 2.37
C ASP A 355 -11.72 -14.46 2.66
N GLY A 356 -12.19 -15.54 2.04
CA GLY A 356 -11.71 -16.88 2.38
C GLY A 356 -12.11 -17.28 3.80
N VAL A 357 -11.16 -17.75 4.61
CA VAL A 357 -11.35 -18.04 6.04
C VAL A 357 -10.12 -17.63 6.83
N ARG A 358 -10.30 -16.72 7.77
CA ARG A 358 -9.32 -16.41 8.80
C ARG A 358 -9.76 -17.02 10.12
N VAL A 359 -8.83 -17.69 10.77
CA VAL A 359 -9.00 -18.29 12.12
C VAL A 359 -8.10 -17.55 13.07
N ASP A 360 -8.65 -16.90 14.10
CA ASP A 360 -7.88 -16.23 15.14
C ASP A 360 -7.79 -17.14 16.37
N PHE A 361 -6.55 -17.45 16.77
CA PHE A 361 -6.19 -18.17 17.98
C PHE A 361 -5.74 -17.18 19.06
N ALA A 362 -5.62 -17.64 20.30
CA ALA A 362 -5.15 -16.82 21.40
C ALA A 362 -3.76 -16.20 21.13
N ASP A 363 -2.88 -16.97 20.50
CA ASP A 363 -1.47 -16.63 20.24
C ASP A 363 -1.13 -16.32 18.77
N GLY A 364 -2.12 -16.28 17.88
CA GLY A 364 -1.85 -16.03 16.45
C GLY A 364 -3.10 -16.11 15.60
N TRP A 365 -2.90 -16.12 14.29
CA TRP A 365 -3.99 -16.33 13.33
C TRP A 365 -3.47 -17.04 12.08
N VAL A 366 -4.38 -17.67 11.34
CA VAL A 366 -4.12 -18.20 9.99
C VAL A 366 -5.24 -17.78 9.04
N HIS A 367 -4.90 -17.44 7.82
CA HIS A 367 -5.82 -17.01 6.78
C HIS A 367 -5.61 -17.84 5.51
N LEU A 368 -6.65 -18.56 5.08
CA LEU A 368 -6.70 -19.33 3.84
C LEU A 368 -7.62 -18.59 2.85
N ARG A 369 -7.10 -18.25 1.67
CA ARG A 369 -7.87 -17.57 0.62
C ARG A 369 -7.35 -17.86 -0.78
N ALA A 370 -8.22 -17.81 -1.77
CA ALA A 370 -7.78 -17.74 -3.18
C ALA A 370 -7.21 -16.34 -3.48
N SER A 371 -6.22 -16.27 -4.36
CA SER A 371 -5.73 -14.97 -4.86
C SER A 371 -6.73 -14.39 -5.85
N ASN A 372 -6.89 -13.07 -5.83
CA ASN A 372 -7.74 -12.34 -6.78
C ASN A 372 -7.04 -12.07 -8.12
N THR A 373 -5.71 -12.19 -8.16
CA THR A 373 -4.87 -11.78 -9.30
C THR A 373 -4.04 -12.92 -9.89
N GLU A 374 -3.80 -13.98 -9.13
CA GLU A 374 -2.96 -15.12 -9.53
C GLU A 374 -3.75 -16.43 -9.36
N PRO A 375 -3.48 -17.47 -10.15
CA PRO A 375 -4.14 -18.78 -10.01
C PRO A 375 -3.56 -19.60 -8.84
N ILE A 376 -3.56 -19.01 -7.63
CA ILE A 376 -3.00 -19.61 -6.40
C ILE A 376 -3.96 -19.51 -5.23
N VAL A 377 -3.77 -20.38 -4.26
CA VAL A 377 -4.29 -20.26 -2.90
C VAL A 377 -3.18 -19.79 -1.98
N ARG A 378 -3.47 -18.86 -1.10
CA ARG A 378 -2.55 -18.35 -0.09
C ARG A 378 -2.93 -18.87 1.29
N VAL A 379 -1.94 -19.37 2.02
CA VAL A 379 -2.03 -19.65 3.46
C VAL A 379 -1.07 -18.71 4.15
N ILE A 380 -1.61 -17.80 4.94
CA ILE A 380 -0.82 -16.78 5.66
C ILE A 380 -1.09 -16.99 7.14
N ALA A 381 -0.05 -17.09 7.94
CA ALA A 381 -0.19 -17.18 9.39
C ALA A 381 0.76 -16.22 10.10
N GLU A 382 0.32 -15.74 11.24
CA GLU A 382 1.11 -14.90 12.13
C GLU A 382 1.04 -15.44 13.56
N ALA A 383 2.18 -15.47 14.24
CA ALA A 383 2.32 -15.92 15.63
C ALA A 383 3.55 -15.26 16.28
N PRO A 384 3.75 -15.38 17.61
CA PRO A 384 4.93 -14.81 18.29
C PRO A 384 6.27 -15.37 17.81
N THR A 385 6.28 -16.55 17.22
CA THR A 385 7.49 -17.21 16.72
C THR A 385 7.29 -17.79 15.31
N PRO A 386 8.37 -17.86 14.50
CA PRO A 386 8.29 -18.51 13.18
C PRO A 386 7.84 -19.97 13.24
N ALA A 387 8.24 -20.71 14.28
CA ALA A 387 7.85 -22.10 14.47
C ALA A 387 6.32 -22.22 14.63
N ARG A 388 5.72 -21.38 15.49
CA ARG A 388 4.27 -21.39 15.70
C ARG A 388 3.49 -20.90 14.47
N ALA A 389 3.98 -19.89 13.75
CA ALA A 389 3.36 -19.45 12.50
C ALA A 389 3.38 -20.58 11.43
N ASN A 390 4.49 -21.32 11.31
CA ASN A 390 4.55 -22.49 10.44
C ASN A 390 3.57 -23.59 10.87
N GLU A 391 3.48 -23.88 12.17
CA GLU A 391 2.52 -24.85 12.70
C GLU A 391 1.07 -24.48 12.37
N LEU A 392 0.70 -23.19 12.48
CA LEU A 392 -0.62 -22.69 12.11
C LEU A 392 -0.90 -22.89 10.62
N CYS A 393 0.09 -22.61 9.74
CA CYS A 393 -0.03 -22.91 8.32
C CYS A 393 -0.27 -24.42 8.08
N ASP A 394 0.50 -25.30 8.76
CA ASP A 394 0.36 -26.75 8.62
C ASP A 394 -1.00 -27.25 9.11
N LEU A 395 -1.47 -26.74 10.24
CA LEU A 395 -2.80 -27.06 10.78
C LEU A 395 -3.92 -26.66 9.80
N CYS A 396 -3.83 -25.46 9.24
CA CYS A 396 -4.79 -24.98 8.26
C CYS A 396 -4.76 -25.80 6.96
N SER A 397 -3.58 -26.08 6.42
CA SER A 397 -3.41 -26.88 5.20
C SER A 397 -3.96 -28.30 5.39
N ARG A 398 -3.64 -28.96 6.50
CA ARG A 398 -4.20 -30.31 6.81
C ARG A 398 -5.72 -30.26 6.93
N ALA A 399 -6.27 -29.26 7.61
CA ALA A 399 -7.74 -29.12 7.74
C ALA A 399 -8.41 -28.89 6.39
N ALA A 400 -7.80 -28.09 5.52
CA ALA A 400 -8.27 -27.83 4.16
C ALA A 400 -8.19 -29.10 3.26
N GLY A 401 -7.26 -29.99 3.54
CA GLY A 401 -6.94 -31.14 2.70
C GLY A 401 -6.05 -30.75 1.52
N VAL A 402 -5.13 -29.81 1.73
CA VAL A 402 -4.18 -29.27 0.74
C VAL A 402 -2.77 -29.21 1.32
#